data_0a8be7bd4326ba7dc412c072932ea6ae
#
_entry.id   0a8be7bd4326ba7dc412c072932ea6ae
#
_cell.length_a   1.000
_cell.length_b   1.000
_cell.length_c   1.000
_cell.angle_alpha   90.00
_cell.angle_beta   90.00
_cell.angle_gamma   90.00
#
_symmetry.space_group_name_H-M   'P 1'
#
loop_
_entity.id
_entity.type
_entity.pdbx_description
1 polymer ?
#
loop_
_entity_poly.entity_id
_entity_poly.type
_entity_poly.pdbx_seq_one_letter_code
_entity_poly.pdbx_strand_id
1 'polypeptide(L)'
;MSNLTMTEAIENLQNEDVNIRKEAIESLIGVTDEAAIDPLIEATTDENAQVRFKAAEILGNMGNVAFDRLVSKFTSETGKNKRFLAFALKETNNEKAIPLFAEAVSDEDFGVRKVSIRALGELQADDCLDVIAKGLDDEDWGVRLATIHACADLATDESIALIKKARREEKDEDFKKSCKKALKKAEKLKKAKAEGKVTVSTIPMKTIKEMEKTNPQKAIKEYEKYVLSESDKDAPYKRLDIIYRKLNDYDNEVAVLEKAIDILSVKKPGKEKWFVDRLNKMK
;
A
#
# COMPACT_ATOMS: atom_id res chain seq x y z
N MET A 1 -22.28 2.85 19.11
CA MET A 1 -21.93 3.09 17.71
C MET A 1 -23.24 3.15 16.95
N SER A 2 -23.58 4.31 16.40
CA SER A 2 -24.76 4.47 15.53
C SER A 2 -24.56 3.58 14.30
N ASN A 3 -25.55 2.72 14.00
CA ASN A 3 -25.54 1.93 12.76
C ASN A 3 -26.06 2.81 11.62
N LEU A 4 -25.22 3.75 11.16
CA LEU A 4 -25.56 4.53 9.97
C LEU A 4 -25.58 3.61 8.75
N THR A 5 -26.56 3.78 7.88
CA THR A 5 -26.50 3.23 6.53
C THR A 5 -25.39 3.94 5.74
N MET A 6 -24.90 3.34 4.67
CA MET A 6 -23.89 3.98 3.80
C MET A 6 -24.37 5.34 3.28
N THR A 7 -25.63 5.45 2.86
CA THR A 7 -26.22 6.70 2.37
C THR A 7 -26.22 7.79 3.44
N GLU A 8 -26.68 7.48 4.65
CA GLU A 8 -26.68 8.43 5.77
C GLU A 8 -25.24 8.83 6.16
N ALA A 9 -24.29 7.89 6.12
CA ALA A 9 -22.89 8.18 6.38
C ALA A 9 -22.30 9.12 5.32
N ILE A 10 -22.59 8.90 4.03
CA ILE A 10 -22.14 9.78 2.94
C ILE A 10 -22.71 11.20 3.12
N GLU A 11 -24.01 11.34 3.39
CA GLU A 11 -24.64 12.64 3.63
C GLU A 11 -24.03 13.36 4.84
N ASN A 12 -23.75 12.62 5.92
CA ASN A 12 -23.17 13.16 7.14
C ASN A 12 -21.68 13.57 7.01
N LEU A 13 -20.96 13.18 5.95
CA LEU A 13 -19.61 13.69 5.68
C LEU A 13 -19.60 15.21 5.43
N GLN A 14 -20.73 15.80 5.03
CA GLN A 14 -20.88 17.23 4.77
C GLN A 14 -21.48 18.01 5.97
N ASN A 15 -21.70 17.35 7.12
CA ASN A 15 -22.31 17.98 8.28
C ASN A 15 -21.39 19.07 8.89
N GLU A 16 -21.97 20.16 9.38
CA GLU A 16 -21.23 21.25 10.03
C GLU A 16 -20.53 20.79 11.31
N ASP A 17 -21.14 19.86 12.07
CA ASP A 17 -20.57 19.29 13.28
C ASP A 17 -19.47 18.24 12.95
N VAL A 18 -18.27 18.55 13.35
CA VAL A 18 -17.09 17.66 13.15
C VAL A 18 -17.27 16.29 13.80
N ASN A 19 -18.02 16.16 14.88
CA ASN A 19 -18.22 14.85 15.51
C ASN A 19 -19.14 13.97 14.68
N ILE A 20 -20.15 14.57 14.01
CA ILE A 20 -21.01 13.87 13.06
C ILE A 20 -20.19 13.41 11.86
N ARG A 21 -19.31 14.27 11.30
CA ARG A 21 -18.40 13.88 10.22
C ARG A 21 -17.45 12.75 10.62
N LYS A 22 -16.94 12.76 11.86
CA LYS A 22 -16.10 11.67 12.40
C LYS A 22 -16.87 10.35 12.54
N GLU A 23 -18.10 10.38 13.04
CA GLU A 23 -18.94 9.17 13.10
C GLU A 23 -19.26 8.64 11.72
N ALA A 24 -19.56 9.53 10.78
CA ALA A 24 -19.82 9.20 9.39
C ALA A 24 -18.64 8.49 8.73
N ILE A 25 -17.44 9.06 8.84
CA ILE A 25 -16.23 8.46 8.24
C ILE A 25 -15.87 7.11 8.87
N GLU A 26 -16.04 6.93 10.18
CA GLU A 26 -15.84 5.65 10.85
C GLU A 26 -16.84 4.58 10.40
N SER A 27 -18.08 4.96 10.06
CA SER A 27 -19.11 4.05 9.54
C SER A 27 -18.80 3.54 8.13
N LEU A 28 -17.97 4.27 7.37
CA LEU A 28 -17.54 3.90 6.01
C LEU A 28 -16.30 2.99 5.97
N ILE A 29 -15.74 2.61 7.13
CA ILE A 29 -14.60 1.69 7.15
C ILE A 29 -14.97 0.35 6.52
N GLY A 30 -14.19 -0.07 5.51
CA GLY A 30 -14.40 -1.33 4.80
C GLY A 30 -15.45 -1.26 3.68
N VAL A 31 -15.95 -0.05 3.35
CA VAL A 31 -16.81 0.15 2.18
C VAL A 31 -16.04 -0.17 0.89
N THR A 32 -16.74 -0.79 -0.07
CA THR A 32 -16.21 -1.09 -1.41
C THR A 32 -17.14 -0.63 -2.52
N ASP A 33 -18.22 0.07 -2.18
CA ASP A 33 -19.19 0.60 -3.13
C ASP A 33 -18.65 1.87 -3.80
N GLU A 34 -18.70 1.92 -5.13
CA GLU A 34 -18.21 3.04 -5.92
C GLU A 34 -18.90 4.36 -5.59
N ALA A 35 -20.16 4.32 -5.12
CA ALA A 35 -20.90 5.51 -4.71
C ALA A 35 -20.23 6.30 -3.56
N ALA A 36 -19.37 5.63 -2.77
CA ALA A 36 -18.63 6.28 -1.70
C ALA A 36 -17.35 7.01 -2.16
N ILE A 37 -16.87 6.77 -3.38
CA ILE A 37 -15.54 7.24 -3.82
C ILE A 37 -15.48 8.78 -3.85
N ASP A 38 -16.38 9.43 -4.58
CA ASP A 38 -16.35 10.89 -4.72
C ASP A 38 -16.58 11.62 -3.39
N PRO A 39 -17.56 11.23 -2.54
CA PRO A 39 -17.68 11.77 -1.19
C PRO A 39 -16.42 11.58 -0.32
N LEU A 40 -15.75 10.44 -0.41
CA LEU A 40 -14.50 10.20 0.31
C LEU A 40 -13.35 11.05 -0.25
N ILE A 41 -13.28 11.27 -1.58
CA ILE A 41 -12.30 12.18 -2.19
C ILE A 41 -12.51 13.60 -1.67
N GLU A 42 -13.74 14.10 -1.59
CA GLU A 42 -14.04 15.40 -0.99
C GLU A 42 -13.62 15.45 0.48
N ALA A 43 -13.89 14.40 1.25
CA ALA A 43 -13.49 14.33 2.65
C ALA A 43 -11.97 14.33 2.87
N THR A 44 -11.14 14.07 1.83
CA THR A 44 -9.68 14.25 1.93
C THR A 44 -9.26 15.72 2.07
N THR A 45 -10.17 16.67 1.87
CA THR A 45 -9.95 18.11 2.03
C THR A 45 -10.59 18.69 3.29
N ASP A 46 -11.26 17.87 4.12
CA ASP A 46 -11.92 18.28 5.36
C ASP A 46 -11.02 19.12 6.24
N GLU A 47 -11.57 20.09 6.95
CA GLU A 47 -10.83 20.91 7.92
C GLU A 47 -10.22 20.11 9.07
N ASN A 48 -10.86 18.98 9.43
CA ASN A 48 -10.38 18.09 10.49
C ASN A 48 -9.39 17.03 9.96
N ALA A 49 -8.22 16.97 10.56
CA ALA A 49 -7.16 16.08 10.15
C ALA A 49 -7.51 14.58 10.25
N GLN A 50 -8.33 14.19 11.24
CA GLN A 50 -8.75 12.78 11.40
C GLN A 50 -9.67 12.35 10.26
N VAL A 51 -10.61 13.24 9.86
CA VAL A 51 -11.51 12.97 8.72
C VAL A 51 -10.71 12.81 7.44
N ARG A 52 -9.80 13.78 7.13
CA ARG A 52 -8.93 13.68 5.94
C ARG A 52 -8.15 12.38 5.88
N PHE A 53 -7.46 12.06 6.99
CA PHE A 53 -6.61 10.87 7.03
C PHE A 53 -7.42 9.59 6.87
N LYS A 54 -8.58 9.51 7.56
CA LYS A 54 -9.44 8.34 7.50
C LYS A 54 -10.06 8.17 6.11
N ALA A 55 -10.48 9.26 5.46
CA ALA A 55 -10.98 9.24 4.09
C ALA A 55 -9.93 8.68 3.11
N ALA A 56 -8.69 9.17 3.20
CA ALA A 56 -7.60 8.68 2.37
C ALA A 56 -7.26 7.20 2.66
N GLU A 57 -7.32 6.76 3.93
CA GLU A 57 -7.14 5.35 4.31
C GLU A 57 -8.23 4.45 3.72
N ILE A 58 -9.50 4.87 3.80
CA ILE A 58 -10.62 4.11 3.25
C ILE A 58 -10.49 4.00 1.72
N LEU A 59 -10.23 5.12 1.03
CA LEU A 59 -10.01 5.13 -0.43
C LEU A 59 -8.87 4.18 -0.85
N GLY A 60 -7.75 4.23 -0.14
CA GLY A 60 -6.64 3.30 -0.39
C GLY A 60 -7.04 1.84 -0.20
N ASN A 61 -7.84 1.55 0.84
CA ASN A 61 -8.33 0.20 1.11
C ASN A 61 -9.37 -0.31 0.09
N MET A 62 -10.01 0.57 -0.68
CA MET A 62 -10.85 0.20 -1.82
C MET A 62 -10.04 -0.36 -3.00
N GLY A 63 -8.72 -0.16 -3.01
CA GLY A 63 -7.82 -0.74 -4.02
C GLY A 63 -8.19 -0.33 -5.44
N ASN A 64 -8.34 -1.32 -6.34
CA ASN A 64 -8.64 -1.07 -7.76
C ASN A 64 -10.00 -0.37 -7.99
N VAL A 65 -10.95 -0.53 -7.08
CA VAL A 65 -12.28 0.12 -7.20
C VAL A 65 -12.17 1.64 -7.22
N ALA A 66 -11.29 2.22 -6.38
CA ALA A 66 -11.09 3.67 -6.32
C ALA A 66 -9.93 4.17 -7.20
N PHE A 67 -9.12 3.26 -7.77
CA PHE A 67 -7.82 3.60 -8.37
C PHE A 67 -7.93 4.66 -9.47
N ASP A 68 -8.75 4.46 -10.48
CA ASP A 68 -8.84 5.37 -11.63
C ASP A 68 -9.35 6.77 -11.23
N ARG A 69 -10.29 6.82 -10.27
CA ARG A 69 -10.80 8.09 -9.72
C ARG A 69 -9.72 8.81 -8.92
N LEU A 70 -8.95 8.07 -8.11
CA LEU A 70 -7.80 8.61 -7.37
C LEU A 70 -6.72 9.15 -8.31
N VAL A 71 -6.37 8.43 -9.38
CA VAL A 71 -5.43 8.89 -10.40
C VAL A 71 -5.90 10.19 -11.03
N SER A 72 -7.15 10.25 -11.50
CA SER A 72 -7.73 11.44 -12.12
C SER A 72 -7.66 12.65 -11.17
N LYS A 73 -8.07 12.47 -9.90
CA LYS A 73 -8.05 13.55 -8.91
C LYS A 73 -6.64 13.95 -8.51
N PHE A 74 -5.74 13.00 -8.30
CA PHE A 74 -4.33 13.28 -7.98
C PHE A 74 -3.63 14.10 -9.05
N THR A 75 -3.90 13.81 -10.33
CA THR A 75 -3.29 14.53 -11.45
C THR A 75 -3.79 15.98 -11.55
N SER A 76 -5.04 16.24 -11.19
CA SER A 76 -5.65 17.58 -11.25
C SER A 76 -5.46 18.41 -10.00
N GLU A 77 -5.06 17.81 -8.87
CA GLU A 77 -4.94 18.49 -7.56
C GLU A 77 -3.53 19.02 -7.31
N THR A 78 -3.42 20.03 -6.48
CA THR A 78 -2.15 20.68 -6.10
C THR A 78 -2.03 20.92 -4.59
N GLY A 79 -0.81 21.16 -4.13
CA GLY A 79 -0.51 21.56 -2.75
C GLY A 79 -0.94 20.54 -1.69
N LYS A 80 -1.40 21.04 -0.54
CA LYS A 80 -1.66 20.20 0.65
C LYS A 80 -2.73 19.11 0.44
N ASN A 81 -3.73 19.38 -0.38
CA ASN A 81 -4.81 18.43 -0.64
C ASN A 81 -4.29 17.20 -1.39
N LYS A 82 -3.36 17.40 -2.33
CA LYS A 82 -2.71 16.33 -3.09
C LYS A 82 -1.99 15.30 -2.20
N ARG A 83 -1.53 15.69 -1.00
CA ARG A 83 -0.86 14.75 -0.06
C ARG A 83 -1.73 13.57 0.34
N PHE A 84 -3.01 13.83 0.63
CA PHE A 84 -3.94 12.77 1.06
C PHE A 84 -4.31 11.86 -0.10
N LEU A 85 -4.39 12.40 -1.32
CA LEU A 85 -4.57 11.61 -2.53
C LEU A 85 -3.34 10.75 -2.85
N ALA A 86 -2.13 11.31 -2.69
CA ALA A 86 -0.88 10.54 -2.79
C ALA A 86 -0.85 9.39 -1.78
N PHE A 87 -1.27 9.66 -0.54
CA PHE A 87 -1.36 8.63 0.50
C PHE A 87 -2.38 7.56 0.14
N ALA A 88 -3.59 7.93 -0.31
CA ALA A 88 -4.61 7.00 -0.74
C ALA A 88 -4.11 6.12 -1.90
N LEU A 89 -3.51 6.72 -2.95
CA LEU A 89 -2.90 5.99 -4.07
C LEU A 89 -1.83 5.01 -3.62
N LYS A 90 -0.94 5.42 -2.69
CA LYS A 90 0.08 4.54 -2.12
C LYS A 90 -0.55 3.33 -1.42
N GLU A 91 -1.62 3.55 -0.64
CA GLU A 91 -2.31 2.47 0.08
C GLU A 91 -3.04 1.51 -0.86
N THR A 92 -3.39 1.90 -2.12
CA THR A 92 -3.94 0.95 -3.11
C THR A 92 -2.95 -0.16 -3.47
N ASN A 93 -1.66 0.06 -3.25
CA ASN A 93 -0.56 -0.85 -3.61
C ASN A 93 -0.57 -1.27 -5.09
N ASN A 94 -1.04 -0.41 -5.98
CA ASN A 94 -1.16 -0.70 -7.40
C ASN A 94 0.08 -0.20 -8.15
N GLU A 95 0.81 -1.11 -8.82
CA GLU A 95 2.03 -0.81 -9.57
C GLU A 95 1.78 0.16 -10.74
N LYS A 96 0.56 0.25 -11.26
CA LYS A 96 0.18 1.23 -12.30
C LYS A 96 0.39 2.68 -11.83
N ALA A 97 0.51 2.93 -10.51
CA ALA A 97 0.82 4.25 -9.95
C ALA A 97 2.32 4.61 -9.99
N ILE A 98 3.22 3.68 -10.29
CA ILE A 98 4.67 3.93 -10.31
C ILE A 98 5.05 5.15 -11.16
N PRO A 99 4.58 5.31 -12.42
CA PRO A 99 4.94 6.49 -13.22
C PRO A 99 4.48 7.81 -12.60
N LEU A 100 3.29 7.83 -11.98
CA LEU A 100 2.75 9.01 -11.30
C LEU A 100 3.60 9.38 -10.08
N PHE A 101 4.00 8.39 -9.29
CA PHE A 101 4.88 8.64 -8.13
C PHE A 101 6.27 9.07 -8.57
N ALA A 102 6.81 8.53 -9.67
CA ALA A 102 8.11 8.93 -10.21
C ALA A 102 8.12 10.42 -10.63
N GLU A 103 7.04 10.91 -11.25
CA GLU A 103 6.86 12.33 -11.55
C GLU A 103 6.72 13.16 -10.27
N ALA A 104 5.91 12.71 -9.33
CA ALA A 104 5.58 13.42 -8.10
C ALA A 104 6.72 13.46 -7.05
N VAL A 105 7.85 12.80 -7.28
CA VAL A 105 9.09 13.00 -6.49
C VAL A 105 9.60 14.45 -6.58
N SER A 106 9.26 15.17 -7.65
CA SER A 106 9.62 16.57 -7.85
C SER A 106 8.45 17.55 -7.63
N ASP A 107 7.38 17.13 -6.96
CA ASP A 107 6.22 17.96 -6.65
C ASP A 107 6.62 19.16 -5.75
N GLU A 108 5.94 20.29 -5.89
CA GLU A 108 6.18 21.48 -5.07
C GLU A 108 5.95 21.20 -3.57
N ASP A 109 4.99 20.35 -3.24
CA ASP A 109 4.64 20.01 -1.88
C ASP A 109 5.52 18.87 -1.33
N PHE A 110 6.26 19.16 -0.26
CA PHE A 110 7.17 18.17 0.37
C PHE A 110 6.45 16.90 0.85
N GLY A 111 5.18 17.02 1.25
CA GLY A 111 4.39 15.87 1.68
C GLY A 111 4.06 14.94 0.52
N VAL A 112 3.79 15.49 -0.67
CA VAL A 112 3.60 14.72 -1.90
C VAL A 112 4.92 14.04 -2.28
N ARG A 113 6.05 14.77 -2.31
CA ARG A 113 7.38 14.19 -2.59
C ARG A 113 7.69 13.03 -1.64
N LYS A 114 7.50 13.23 -0.35
CA LYS A 114 7.73 12.23 0.69
C LYS A 114 6.90 10.95 0.49
N VAL A 115 5.61 11.09 0.23
CA VAL A 115 4.71 9.94 0.03
C VAL A 115 5.07 9.20 -1.25
N SER A 116 5.37 9.93 -2.33
CA SER A 116 5.73 9.35 -3.63
C SER A 116 7.02 8.52 -3.56
N ILE A 117 8.05 9.05 -2.90
CA ILE A 117 9.30 8.33 -2.67
C ILE A 117 9.05 7.05 -1.85
N ARG A 118 8.23 7.15 -0.80
CA ARG A 118 7.87 5.97 0.00
C ARG A 118 7.12 4.93 -0.82
N ALA A 119 6.18 5.37 -1.66
CA ALA A 119 5.42 4.50 -2.54
C ALA A 119 6.32 3.71 -3.51
N LEU A 120 7.27 4.40 -4.16
CA LEU A 120 8.23 3.76 -5.07
C LEU A 120 9.07 2.67 -4.37
N GLY A 121 9.51 2.93 -3.13
CA GLY A 121 10.23 1.93 -2.33
C GLY A 121 9.36 0.74 -1.95
N GLU A 122 8.11 0.97 -1.53
CA GLU A 122 7.17 -0.07 -1.12
C GLU A 122 6.69 -0.92 -2.30
N LEU A 123 6.55 -0.31 -3.50
CA LEU A 123 6.21 -0.98 -4.76
C LEU A 123 7.42 -1.68 -5.41
N GLN A 124 8.59 -1.66 -4.78
CA GLN A 124 9.82 -2.28 -5.31
C GLN A 124 10.19 -1.78 -6.72
N ALA A 125 10.01 -0.47 -6.96
CA ALA A 125 10.29 0.17 -8.25
C ALA A 125 11.81 0.38 -8.43
N ASP A 126 12.56 -0.70 -8.63
CA ASP A 126 14.03 -0.70 -8.76
C ASP A 126 14.49 0.19 -9.92
N ASP A 127 13.75 0.22 -11.03
CA ASP A 127 14.02 1.07 -12.20
C ASP A 127 13.88 2.58 -11.92
N CYS A 128 13.24 2.95 -10.79
CA CYS A 128 13.09 4.34 -10.37
C CYS A 128 14.17 4.80 -9.37
N LEU A 129 15.23 4.02 -9.14
CA LEU A 129 16.24 4.35 -8.11
C LEU A 129 16.88 5.72 -8.32
N ASP A 130 17.18 6.12 -9.55
CA ASP A 130 17.76 7.43 -9.87
C ASP A 130 16.80 8.59 -9.53
N VAL A 131 15.51 8.36 -9.72
CA VAL A 131 14.47 9.34 -9.36
C VAL A 131 14.33 9.43 -7.84
N ILE A 132 14.29 8.29 -7.15
CA ILE A 132 14.26 8.21 -5.68
C ILE A 132 15.47 8.92 -5.08
N ALA A 133 16.66 8.71 -5.65
CA ALA A 133 17.91 9.28 -5.14
C ALA A 133 17.93 10.81 -5.08
N LYS A 134 17.16 11.50 -5.93
CA LYS A 134 17.01 12.97 -5.89
C LYS A 134 16.52 13.46 -4.52
N GLY A 135 15.71 12.67 -3.83
CA GLY A 135 15.22 13.02 -2.51
C GLY A 135 16.29 13.04 -1.40
N LEU A 136 17.53 12.58 -1.65
CA LEU A 136 18.64 12.71 -0.69
C LEU A 136 19.10 14.17 -0.51
N ASP A 137 18.93 14.97 -1.56
CA ASP A 137 19.34 16.38 -1.58
C ASP A 137 18.16 17.33 -1.29
N ASP A 138 17.00 16.79 -0.87
CA ASP A 138 15.80 17.58 -0.57
C ASP A 138 16.02 18.49 0.65
N GLU A 139 15.47 19.68 0.60
CA GLU A 139 15.51 20.61 1.72
C GLU A 139 14.75 20.09 2.96
N ASP A 140 13.65 19.36 2.74
CA ASP A 140 12.85 18.76 3.82
C ASP A 140 13.51 17.50 4.38
N TRP A 141 13.77 17.52 5.67
CA TRP A 141 14.39 16.39 6.37
C TRP A 141 13.56 15.09 6.26
N GLY A 142 12.23 15.21 6.27
CA GLY A 142 11.32 14.05 6.15
C GLY A 142 11.36 13.42 4.77
N VAL A 143 11.61 14.21 3.70
CA VAL A 143 11.81 13.69 2.34
C VAL A 143 13.13 12.95 2.25
N ARG A 144 14.25 13.54 2.77
CA ARG A 144 15.54 12.82 2.83
C ARG A 144 15.43 11.50 3.59
N LEU A 145 14.70 11.50 4.72
CA LEU A 145 14.47 10.28 5.50
C LEU A 145 13.61 9.26 4.74
N ALA A 146 12.58 9.69 4.04
CA ALA A 146 11.75 8.83 3.20
C ALA A 146 12.60 8.14 2.12
N THR A 147 13.54 8.86 1.54
CA THR A 147 14.48 8.34 0.53
C THR A 147 15.36 7.23 1.10
N ILE A 148 15.93 7.42 2.28
CA ILE A 148 16.69 6.37 2.96
C ILE A 148 15.84 5.12 3.22
N HIS A 149 14.59 5.30 3.58
CA HIS A 149 13.68 4.18 3.80
C HIS A 149 13.30 3.47 2.49
N ALA A 150 13.04 4.23 1.42
CA ALA A 150 12.76 3.66 0.09
C ALA A 150 13.97 2.86 -0.43
N CYS A 151 15.19 3.41 -0.34
CA CYS A 151 16.40 2.69 -0.67
C CYS A 151 16.57 1.39 0.14
N ALA A 152 16.17 1.40 1.42
CA ALA A 152 16.22 0.20 2.26
C ALA A 152 15.16 -0.84 1.90
N ASP A 153 14.03 -0.43 1.35
CA ASP A 153 12.97 -1.32 0.87
C ASP A 153 13.37 -1.98 -0.46
N LEU A 154 14.02 -1.24 -1.38
CA LEU A 154 14.58 -1.80 -2.61
C LEU A 154 15.67 -2.84 -2.33
N ALA A 155 16.59 -2.55 -1.42
CA ALA A 155 17.64 -3.44 -0.96
C ALA A 155 18.58 -3.99 -2.08
N THR A 156 18.80 -3.21 -3.16
CA THR A 156 19.77 -3.48 -4.21
C THR A 156 21.17 -3.04 -3.75
N ASP A 157 22.23 -3.42 -4.48
CA ASP A 157 23.60 -2.96 -4.18
C ASP A 157 23.73 -1.45 -4.31
N GLU A 158 23.11 -0.90 -5.34
CA GLU A 158 23.10 0.52 -5.66
C GLU A 158 22.36 1.31 -4.58
N SER A 159 21.16 0.87 -4.18
CA SER A 159 20.38 1.53 -3.13
C SER A 159 21.09 1.51 -1.77
N ILE A 160 21.76 0.40 -1.44
CA ILE A 160 22.60 0.28 -0.23
C ILE A 160 23.81 1.23 -0.30
N ALA A 161 24.43 1.38 -1.48
CA ALA A 161 25.53 2.32 -1.67
C ALA A 161 25.10 3.78 -1.44
N LEU A 162 23.90 4.15 -1.91
CA LEU A 162 23.30 5.48 -1.65
C LEU A 162 23.10 5.75 -0.16
N ILE A 163 22.55 4.79 0.60
CA ILE A 163 22.41 4.96 2.07
C ILE A 163 23.77 5.13 2.74
N LYS A 164 24.79 4.35 2.33
CA LYS A 164 26.17 4.47 2.87
C LYS A 164 26.77 5.83 2.56
N LYS A 165 26.57 6.36 1.34
CA LYS A 165 27.01 7.69 0.93
C LYS A 165 26.34 8.76 1.77
N ALA A 166 25.00 8.77 1.84
CA ALA A 166 24.23 9.73 2.61
C ALA A 166 24.67 9.76 4.09
N ARG A 167 24.89 8.59 4.70
CA ARG A 167 25.38 8.50 6.08
C ARG A 167 26.77 9.15 6.29
N ARG A 168 27.67 9.06 5.30
CA ARG A 168 29.01 9.65 5.41
C ARG A 168 28.99 11.17 5.28
N GLU A 169 28.14 11.68 4.41
CA GLU A 169 28.07 13.10 4.07
C GLU A 169 27.22 13.91 5.04
N GLU A 170 26.31 13.25 5.76
CA GLU A 170 25.41 13.90 6.71
C GLU A 170 26.12 14.32 8.00
N LYS A 171 25.71 15.46 8.55
CA LYS A 171 26.18 16.00 9.84
C LYS A 171 25.24 15.70 10.99
N ASP A 172 23.96 15.54 10.71
CA ASP A 172 22.93 15.25 11.71
C ASP A 172 23.06 13.80 12.24
N GLU A 173 23.25 13.67 13.55
CA GLU A 173 23.47 12.37 14.19
C GLU A 173 22.20 11.50 14.23
N ASP A 174 21.00 12.09 14.27
CA ASP A 174 19.75 11.31 14.25
C ASP A 174 19.46 10.79 12.85
N PHE A 175 19.81 11.55 11.81
CA PHE A 175 19.78 11.05 10.45
C PHE A 175 20.78 9.91 10.25
N LYS A 176 22.02 10.04 10.74
CA LYS A 176 23.01 8.95 10.71
C LYS A 176 22.55 7.68 11.42
N LYS A 177 21.85 7.82 12.56
CA LYS A 177 21.22 6.68 13.26
C LYS A 177 20.14 6.02 12.41
N SER A 178 19.35 6.83 11.73
CA SER A 178 18.30 6.35 10.80
C SER A 178 18.91 5.60 9.61
N CYS A 179 19.98 6.13 9.01
CA CYS A 179 20.76 5.43 7.97
C CYS A 179 21.29 4.08 8.47
N LYS A 180 21.82 4.02 9.70
CA LYS A 180 22.32 2.75 10.28
C LYS A 180 21.22 1.70 10.41
N LYS A 181 20.02 2.11 10.83
CA LYS A 181 18.85 1.23 10.91
C LYS A 181 18.41 0.76 9.52
N ALA A 182 18.36 1.68 8.56
CA ALA A 182 18.01 1.41 7.17
C ALA A 182 18.99 0.43 6.52
N LEU A 183 20.30 0.62 6.69
CA LEU A 183 21.33 -0.31 6.21
C LEU A 183 21.13 -1.73 6.77
N LYS A 184 20.90 -1.86 8.08
CA LYS A 184 20.63 -3.17 8.69
C LYS A 184 19.41 -3.86 8.09
N LYS A 185 18.35 -3.08 7.81
CA LYS A 185 17.14 -3.59 7.15
C LYS A 185 17.45 -4.04 5.72
N ALA A 186 18.10 -3.19 4.93
CA ALA A 186 18.44 -3.45 3.53
C ALA A 186 19.33 -4.69 3.38
N GLU A 187 20.41 -4.80 4.17
CA GLU A 187 21.32 -5.94 4.13
C GLU A 187 20.61 -7.26 4.49
N LYS A 188 19.73 -7.22 5.50
CA LYS A 188 18.89 -8.38 5.86
C LYS A 188 17.94 -8.77 4.73
N LEU A 189 17.28 -7.79 4.11
CA LEU A 189 16.34 -8.03 3.02
C LEU A 189 17.07 -8.54 1.77
N LYS A 190 18.20 -7.93 1.40
CA LYS A 190 19.03 -8.39 0.29
C LYS A 190 19.47 -9.85 0.46
N LYS A 191 19.96 -10.19 1.67
CA LYS A 191 20.34 -11.58 1.98
C LYS A 191 19.17 -12.53 1.84
N ALA A 192 18.00 -12.15 2.33
CA ALA A 192 16.78 -12.96 2.21
C ALA A 192 16.34 -13.14 0.75
N LYS A 193 16.41 -12.07 -0.07
CA LYS A 193 16.17 -12.14 -1.52
C LYS A 193 17.15 -13.10 -2.22
N ALA A 194 18.45 -13.02 -1.92
CA ALA A 194 19.49 -13.88 -2.50
C ALA A 194 19.35 -15.36 -2.10
N GLU A 195 18.87 -15.65 -0.90
CA GLU A 195 18.65 -17.00 -0.39
C GLU A 195 17.28 -17.58 -0.82
N GLY A 196 16.51 -16.85 -1.63
CA GLY A 196 15.12 -17.24 -1.95
C GLY A 196 14.21 -17.31 -0.71
N LYS A 197 14.69 -16.80 0.42
CA LYS A 197 13.93 -16.73 1.66
C LYS A 197 13.01 -15.54 1.62
N VAL A 198 11.85 -15.73 1.02
CA VAL A 198 10.78 -14.76 1.16
C VAL A 198 10.39 -14.69 2.63
N THR A 199 10.34 -13.49 3.18
CA THR A 199 9.92 -13.29 4.58
C THR A 199 8.47 -13.72 4.73
N VAL A 200 8.26 -14.91 5.30
CA VAL A 200 6.91 -15.34 5.70
C VAL A 200 6.36 -14.30 6.69
N SER A 201 5.09 -14.00 6.60
CA SER A 201 4.45 -13.09 7.57
C SER A 201 4.67 -13.59 9.00
N THR A 202 5.12 -12.69 9.87
CA THR A 202 5.23 -12.94 11.31
C THR A 202 3.90 -12.74 12.04
N ILE A 203 2.89 -12.22 11.33
CA ILE A 203 1.55 -11.96 11.88
C ILE A 203 0.74 -13.28 11.84
N PRO A 204 0.11 -13.67 12.96
CA PRO A 204 -0.75 -14.87 12.96
C PRO A 204 -1.89 -14.75 11.94
N MET A 205 -2.19 -15.84 11.22
CA MET A 205 -3.28 -15.91 10.23
C MET A 205 -4.63 -15.39 10.76
N LYS A 206 -4.93 -15.60 12.05
CA LYS A 206 -6.15 -15.09 12.69
C LYS A 206 -6.17 -13.56 12.68
N THR A 207 -5.05 -12.93 13.04
CA THR A 207 -4.91 -11.47 13.07
C THR A 207 -4.98 -10.88 11.65
N ILE A 208 -4.36 -11.54 10.67
CA ILE A 208 -4.45 -11.09 9.26
C ILE A 208 -5.92 -11.14 8.80
N LYS A 209 -6.67 -12.19 9.18
CA LYS A 209 -8.10 -12.30 8.84
C LYS A 209 -8.95 -11.20 9.51
N GLU A 210 -8.57 -10.74 10.69
CA GLU A 210 -9.23 -9.61 11.35
C GLU A 210 -8.94 -8.30 10.61
N MET A 211 -7.72 -8.13 10.08
CA MET A 211 -7.33 -6.97 9.25
C MET A 211 -8.14 -6.86 7.95
N GLU A 212 -8.64 -7.96 7.38
CA GLU A 212 -9.41 -7.92 6.12
C GLU A 212 -10.62 -6.99 6.17
N LYS A 213 -11.18 -6.74 7.36
CA LYS A 213 -12.35 -5.91 7.55
C LYS A 213 -12.03 -4.42 7.63
N THR A 214 -10.84 -4.07 8.11
CA THR A 214 -10.45 -2.69 8.41
C THR A 214 -9.34 -2.18 7.52
N ASN A 215 -8.49 -3.08 7.02
CA ASN A 215 -7.38 -2.75 6.14
C ASN A 215 -7.07 -3.92 5.20
N PRO A 216 -7.92 -4.15 4.17
CA PRO A 216 -7.77 -5.28 3.25
C PRO A 216 -6.44 -5.24 2.49
N GLN A 217 -5.91 -4.07 2.13
CA GLN A 217 -4.63 -3.96 1.43
C GLN A 217 -3.47 -4.44 2.29
N LYS A 218 -3.47 -4.12 3.58
CA LYS A 218 -2.47 -4.65 4.50
C LYS A 218 -2.61 -6.16 4.69
N ALA A 219 -3.84 -6.68 4.75
CA ALA A 219 -4.10 -8.11 4.81
C ALA A 219 -3.59 -8.83 3.55
N ILE A 220 -3.79 -8.26 2.35
CA ILE A 220 -3.24 -8.75 1.08
C ILE A 220 -1.73 -8.88 1.19
N LYS A 221 -1.01 -7.80 1.53
CA LYS A 221 0.45 -7.81 1.68
C LYS A 221 0.95 -8.92 2.62
N GLU A 222 0.24 -9.17 3.70
CA GLU A 222 0.62 -10.24 4.64
C GLU A 222 0.31 -11.64 4.11
N TYR A 223 -0.80 -11.84 3.38
CA TYR A 223 -1.09 -13.12 2.72
C TYR A 223 -0.15 -13.40 1.55
N GLU A 224 0.22 -12.39 0.76
CA GLU A 224 1.18 -12.51 -0.34
C GLU A 224 2.54 -13.02 0.13
N LYS A 225 2.98 -12.68 1.34
CA LYS A 225 4.20 -13.26 1.93
C LYS A 225 4.13 -14.79 2.05
N TYR A 226 2.95 -15.35 2.29
CA TYR A 226 2.75 -16.80 2.28
C TYR A 226 2.78 -17.38 0.86
N VAL A 227 2.21 -16.66 -0.12
CA VAL A 227 2.25 -17.05 -1.54
C VAL A 227 3.68 -17.02 -2.07
N LEU A 228 4.39 -15.95 -1.79
CA LEU A 228 5.79 -15.78 -2.18
C LEU A 228 6.72 -16.82 -1.52
N SER A 229 6.43 -17.23 -0.29
CA SER A 229 7.18 -18.30 0.39
C SER A 229 6.76 -19.70 -0.09
N GLU A 230 5.94 -19.80 -1.14
CA GLU A 230 5.39 -21.05 -1.66
C GLU A 230 4.78 -21.92 -0.56
N SER A 231 3.94 -21.30 0.27
CA SER A 231 3.29 -21.99 1.39
C SER A 231 2.52 -23.22 0.92
N ASP A 232 2.66 -24.32 1.64
CA ASP A 232 1.88 -25.55 1.44
C ASP A 232 0.47 -25.50 2.08
N LYS A 233 0.14 -24.35 2.69
CA LYS A 233 -1.18 -24.08 3.26
C LYS A 233 -2.09 -23.48 2.22
N ASP A 234 -3.30 -24.02 2.06
CA ASP A 234 -4.31 -23.53 1.12
C ASP A 234 -5.01 -22.22 1.60
N ALA A 235 -4.99 -21.96 2.91
CA ALA A 235 -5.71 -20.83 3.50
C ALA A 235 -5.29 -19.45 2.98
N PRO A 236 -3.99 -19.08 2.85
CA PRO A 236 -3.59 -17.77 2.33
C PRO A 236 -4.13 -17.52 0.92
N TYR A 237 -4.02 -18.51 0.03
CA TYR A 237 -4.49 -18.40 -1.36
C TYR A 237 -6.01 -18.23 -1.44
N LYS A 238 -6.78 -18.99 -0.65
CA LYS A 238 -8.24 -18.84 -0.56
C LYS A 238 -8.68 -17.49 -0.02
N ARG A 239 -7.91 -16.92 0.93
CA ARG A 239 -8.21 -15.60 1.48
C ARG A 239 -7.96 -14.50 0.45
N LEU A 240 -6.86 -14.59 -0.29
CA LEU A 240 -6.55 -13.66 -1.39
C LEU A 240 -7.60 -13.71 -2.49
N ASP A 241 -8.02 -14.89 -2.95
CA ASP A 241 -9.14 -15.05 -3.90
C ASP A 241 -10.39 -14.28 -3.44
N ILE A 242 -10.77 -14.44 -2.16
CA ILE A 242 -11.94 -13.75 -1.60
C ILE A 242 -11.76 -12.23 -1.57
N ILE A 243 -10.56 -11.76 -1.21
CA ILE A 243 -10.29 -10.31 -1.08
C ILE A 243 -10.22 -9.68 -2.47
N TYR A 244 -9.46 -10.24 -3.40
CA TYR A 244 -9.33 -9.72 -4.76
C TYR A 244 -10.69 -9.65 -5.48
N ARG A 245 -11.52 -10.68 -5.33
CA ARG A 245 -12.89 -10.66 -5.86
C ARG A 245 -13.75 -9.53 -5.29
N LYS A 246 -13.67 -9.26 -3.97
CA LYS A 246 -14.38 -8.13 -3.35
C LYS A 246 -13.89 -6.78 -3.83
N LEU A 247 -12.62 -6.70 -4.20
CA LEU A 247 -11.98 -5.48 -4.72
C LEU A 247 -12.09 -5.38 -6.25
N ASN A 248 -12.83 -6.29 -6.92
CA ASN A 248 -12.91 -6.39 -8.38
C ASN A 248 -11.54 -6.47 -9.07
N ASP A 249 -10.54 -7.02 -8.37
CA ASP A 249 -9.17 -7.18 -8.85
C ASP A 249 -9.01 -8.55 -9.52
N TYR A 250 -9.57 -8.65 -10.73
CA TYR A 250 -9.66 -9.89 -11.48
C TYR A 250 -8.28 -10.49 -11.83
N ASP A 251 -7.33 -9.63 -12.21
CA ASP A 251 -6.00 -10.07 -12.62
C ASP A 251 -5.25 -10.77 -11.47
N ASN A 252 -5.26 -10.16 -10.30
CA ASN A 252 -4.64 -10.75 -9.10
C ASN A 252 -5.44 -11.96 -8.56
N GLU A 253 -6.77 -11.99 -8.72
CA GLU A 253 -7.59 -13.17 -8.39
C GLU A 253 -7.15 -14.36 -9.23
N VAL A 254 -7.01 -14.21 -10.54
CA VAL A 254 -6.53 -15.26 -11.45
C VAL A 254 -5.10 -15.68 -11.09
N ALA A 255 -4.18 -14.74 -10.95
CA ALA A 255 -2.78 -15.02 -10.66
C ALA A 255 -2.59 -15.82 -9.36
N VAL A 256 -3.34 -15.52 -8.30
CA VAL A 256 -3.23 -16.25 -7.03
C VAL A 256 -3.80 -17.67 -7.14
N LEU A 257 -4.86 -17.88 -7.95
CA LEU A 257 -5.41 -19.22 -8.19
C LEU A 257 -4.43 -20.10 -8.97
N GLU A 258 -3.83 -19.57 -10.04
CA GLU A 258 -2.80 -20.28 -10.82
C GLU A 258 -1.59 -20.62 -9.95
N LYS A 259 -1.09 -19.68 -9.18
CA LYS A 259 0.02 -19.92 -8.25
C LYS A 259 -0.30 -20.99 -7.20
N ALA A 260 -1.52 -21.02 -6.69
CA ALA A 260 -1.98 -22.05 -5.74
C ALA A 260 -2.01 -23.44 -6.39
N ILE A 261 -2.46 -23.54 -7.64
CA ILE A 261 -2.49 -24.80 -8.40
C ILE A 261 -1.08 -25.33 -8.57
N ASP A 262 -0.15 -24.50 -9.05
CA ASP A 262 1.25 -24.90 -9.29
C ASP A 262 1.92 -25.43 -8.02
N ILE A 263 1.79 -24.70 -6.92
CA ILE A 263 2.48 -25.05 -5.67
C ILE A 263 1.83 -26.25 -4.98
N LEU A 264 0.49 -26.25 -4.88
CA LEU A 264 -0.21 -27.29 -4.11
C LEU A 264 -0.27 -28.63 -4.85
N SER A 265 -0.29 -28.64 -6.19
CA SER A 265 -0.21 -29.88 -6.97
C SER A 265 1.08 -30.67 -6.67
N VAL A 266 2.18 -29.95 -6.39
CA VAL A 266 3.48 -30.55 -6.06
C VAL A 266 3.61 -30.84 -4.56
N LYS A 267 3.33 -29.84 -3.71
CA LYS A 267 3.59 -29.92 -2.27
C LYS A 267 2.51 -30.67 -1.49
N LYS A 268 1.25 -30.62 -1.95
CA LYS A 268 0.08 -31.30 -1.32
C LYS A 268 -0.94 -31.72 -2.36
N PRO A 269 -0.65 -32.80 -3.14
CA PRO A 269 -1.54 -33.27 -4.20
C PRO A 269 -2.97 -33.49 -3.70
N GLY A 270 -3.93 -32.98 -4.46
CA GLY A 270 -5.37 -33.04 -4.14
C GLY A 270 -5.92 -31.75 -3.51
N LYS A 271 -5.08 -30.88 -2.95
CA LYS A 271 -5.48 -29.57 -2.41
C LYS A 271 -5.69 -28.52 -3.52
N GLU A 272 -5.07 -28.71 -4.68
CA GLU A 272 -5.21 -27.87 -5.86
C GLU A 272 -6.62 -27.89 -6.48
N LYS A 273 -7.38 -28.97 -6.32
CA LYS A 273 -8.67 -29.20 -6.99
C LYS A 273 -9.65 -28.04 -6.80
N TRP A 274 -9.77 -27.53 -5.58
CA TRP A 274 -10.66 -26.40 -5.31
C TRP A 274 -10.28 -25.17 -6.14
N PHE A 275 -8.99 -24.91 -6.32
CA PHE A 275 -8.48 -23.75 -7.08
C PHE A 275 -8.71 -23.95 -8.58
N VAL A 276 -8.54 -25.15 -9.10
CA VAL A 276 -8.86 -25.51 -10.50
C VAL A 276 -10.35 -25.30 -10.77
N ASP A 277 -11.23 -25.79 -9.90
CA ASP A 277 -12.68 -25.63 -10.04
C ASP A 277 -13.09 -24.16 -9.99
N ARG A 278 -12.43 -23.36 -9.14
CA ARG A 278 -12.68 -21.93 -9.02
C ARG A 278 -12.24 -21.18 -10.27
N LEU A 279 -11.04 -21.45 -10.78
CA LEU A 279 -10.49 -20.81 -11.99
C LEU A 279 -11.34 -21.15 -13.22
N ASN A 280 -11.84 -22.39 -13.33
CA ASN A 280 -12.71 -22.81 -14.44
C ASN A 280 -14.07 -22.08 -14.43
N LYS A 281 -14.56 -21.63 -13.28
CA LYS A 281 -15.81 -20.84 -13.18
C LYS A 281 -15.61 -19.37 -13.55
N MET A 282 -14.38 -18.90 -13.67
CA MET A 282 -14.05 -17.53 -14.05
C MET A 282 -13.84 -17.37 -15.56
N LYS A 283 -13.58 -18.47 -16.24
CA LYS A 283 -13.50 -18.55 -17.71
C LYS A 283 -14.89 -18.68 -18.34
#